data_5cbcb55b923aacdee1d1f531f858bb02
#
_entry.id   5cbcb55b923aacdee1d1f531f858bb02
#
_cell.length_a   1.000
_cell.length_b   1.000
_cell.length_c   1.000
_cell.angle_alpha   90.00
_cell.angle_beta   90.00
_cell.angle_gamma   90.00
#
_symmetry.space_group_name_H-M   'P 1'
#
loop_
_entity.id
_entity.type
_entity.pdbx_description
1 polymer ?
#
loop_
_entity_poly.entity_id
_entity_poly.type
_entity_poly.pdbx_seq_one_letter_code
_entity_poly.pdbx_strand_id
1 'polypeptide(L)'
;MEPCAFIHYSDSNIREKSLLECYKSPLFKSYQAHQPFNSNMLRPCPLLDNPGMLSEMVHETGAKSTDYVHPENVDELESKTQAAAAAWAEKSAPIWSASPKGRLSDRLAKETGDPNAWVKY
;
A
#
# COMPACT_ATOMS: atom_id res chain seq x y z
N MET A 1 0.10 -12.62 -11.43
CA MET A 1 0.91 -11.37 -11.47
C MET A 1 0.56 -10.52 -10.27
N GLU A 2 1.54 -9.94 -9.62
CA GLU A 2 1.38 -9.17 -8.36
C GLU A 2 1.76 -7.72 -8.59
N PRO A 3 1.06 -6.72 -8.00
CA PRO A 3 1.44 -5.32 -8.11
C PRO A 3 2.70 -4.96 -7.29
N CYS A 4 3.02 -5.77 -6.30
CA CYS A 4 4.23 -5.64 -5.47
C CYS A 4 4.74 -7.02 -5.11
N ALA A 5 6.06 -7.23 -5.20
CA ALA A 5 6.71 -8.51 -4.92
C ALA A 5 6.62 -8.97 -3.45
N PHE A 6 6.20 -8.10 -2.54
CA PHE A 6 6.17 -8.39 -1.11
C PHE A 6 4.79 -8.62 -0.53
N ILE A 7 3.72 -8.39 -1.29
CA ILE A 7 2.36 -8.59 -0.76
C ILE A 7 1.87 -10.03 -0.87
N HIS A 8 2.37 -10.78 -1.86
CA HIS A 8 2.02 -12.18 -2.11
C HIS A 8 0.52 -12.45 -2.33
N TYR A 9 -0.17 -11.52 -3.00
CA TYR A 9 -1.56 -11.64 -3.43
C TYR A 9 -1.70 -11.32 -4.91
N SER A 10 -2.57 -12.06 -5.60
CA SER A 10 -2.85 -11.88 -7.03
C SER A 10 -4.30 -12.22 -7.36
N ASP A 11 -4.84 -11.53 -8.36
CA ASP A 11 -6.14 -11.79 -8.98
C ASP A 11 -6.04 -12.15 -10.46
N SER A 12 -4.81 -12.34 -10.97
CA SER A 12 -4.57 -12.55 -12.40
C SER A 12 -3.36 -13.44 -12.69
N ASN A 13 -3.46 -14.22 -13.78
CA ASN A 13 -2.43 -15.16 -14.21
C ASN A 13 -2.02 -14.86 -15.66
N ILE A 14 -0.72 -14.64 -15.90
CA ILE A 14 -0.14 -14.33 -17.22
C ILE A 14 -0.21 -15.52 -18.21
N ARG A 15 -0.54 -16.72 -17.74
CA ARG A 15 -0.79 -17.89 -18.61
C ARG A 15 -2.20 -17.89 -19.20
N GLU A 16 -3.11 -17.12 -18.63
CA GLU A 16 -4.53 -17.04 -18.99
C GLU A 16 -4.90 -15.71 -19.61
N LYS A 17 -4.16 -14.66 -19.27
CA LYS A 17 -4.41 -13.28 -19.70
C LYS A 17 -3.13 -12.66 -20.23
N SER A 18 -3.26 -11.70 -21.13
CA SER A 18 -2.14 -10.88 -21.58
C SER A 18 -1.56 -10.04 -20.42
N LEU A 19 -0.31 -9.62 -20.56
CA LEU A 19 0.33 -8.73 -19.59
C LEU A 19 -0.48 -7.45 -19.32
N LEU A 20 -1.07 -6.87 -20.39
CA LEU A 20 -1.87 -5.67 -20.28
C LEU A 20 -3.18 -5.91 -19.51
N GLU A 21 -3.83 -7.05 -19.70
CA GLU A 21 -5.02 -7.43 -18.94
C GLU A 21 -4.70 -7.68 -17.48
N CYS A 22 -3.58 -8.36 -17.18
CA CYS A 22 -3.11 -8.53 -15.81
C CYS A 22 -2.80 -7.18 -15.15
N TYR A 23 -2.12 -6.27 -15.85
CA TYR A 23 -1.82 -4.92 -15.35
C TYR A 23 -3.07 -4.07 -15.09
N LYS A 24 -4.17 -4.36 -15.80
CA LYS A 24 -5.47 -3.71 -15.62
C LYS A 24 -6.43 -4.48 -14.72
N SER A 25 -5.96 -5.51 -14.02
CA SER A 25 -6.80 -6.29 -13.12
C SER A 25 -7.35 -5.45 -11.95
N PRO A 26 -8.41 -5.88 -11.29
CA PRO A 26 -8.97 -5.19 -10.13
C PRO A 26 -7.93 -4.88 -9.05
N LEU A 27 -7.07 -5.85 -8.70
CA LEU A 27 -6.03 -5.64 -7.67
C LEU A 27 -5.02 -4.55 -8.08
N PHE A 28 -4.55 -4.56 -9.34
CA PHE A 28 -3.65 -3.51 -9.82
C PHE A 28 -4.29 -2.12 -9.81
N LYS A 29 -5.56 -2.04 -10.20
CA LYS A 29 -6.31 -0.77 -10.17
C LYS A 29 -6.54 -0.29 -8.75
N SER A 30 -6.91 -1.18 -7.83
CA SER A 30 -7.07 -0.85 -6.41
C SER A 30 -5.75 -0.38 -5.82
N TYR A 31 -4.65 -1.09 -6.09
CA TYR A 31 -3.31 -0.71 -5.66
C TYR A 31 -2.90 0.70 -6.15
N GLN A 32 -3.19 1.03 -7.41
CA GLN A 32 -2.92 2.35 -7.97
C GLN A 32 -3.81 3.44 -7.36
N ALA A 33 -5.09 3.15 -7.17
CA ALA A 33 -6.05 4.10 -6.63
C ALA A 33 -5.77 4.49 -5.18
N HIS A 34 -5.23 3.56 -4.38
CA HIS A 34 -4.89 3.81 -2.97
C HIS A 34 -3.51 4.47 -2.79
N GLN A 35 -2.71 4.60 -3.85
CA GLN A 35 -1.43 5.32 -3.74
C GLN A 35 -1.61 6.84 -3.71
N PRO A 36 -0.85 7.52 -2.87
CA PRO A 36 0.05 6.99 -1.85
C PRO A 36 -0.74 6.44 -0.66
N PHE A 37 -0.35 5.29 -0.14
CA PHE A 37 -1.01 4.66 1.01
C PHE A 37 -0.92 5.49 2.29
N ASN A 38 -0.03 6.48 2.31
CA ASN A 38 0.19 7.37 3.42
C ASN A 38 0.80 8.70 2.94
N SER A 39 0.49 9.80 3.60
CA SER A 39 1.11 11.10 3.33
C SER A 39 2.60 11.16 3.72
N ASN A 40 3.05 10.27 4.58
CA ASN A 40 4.45 10.11 4.96
C ASN A 40 5.16 9.12 4.01
N MET A 41 6.08 9.61 3.15
CA MET A 41 6.83 8.77 2.20
C MET A 41 7.68 7.68 2.85
N LEU A 42 7.98 7.77 4.13
CA LEU A 42 8.70 6.74 4.88
C LEU A 42 7.80 5.53 5.22
N ARG A 43 6.53 5.57 4.82
CA ARG A 43 5.53 4.54 5.04
C ARG A 43 4.87 4.10 3.73
N PRO A 44 5.65 3.59 2.75
CA PRO A 44 5.14 3.31 1.40
C PRO A 44 4.44 1.96 1.26
N CYS A 45 4.61 1.04 2.21
CA CYS A 45 4.14 -0.33 2.07
C CYS A 45 2.70 -0.51 2.58
N PRO A 46 1.79 -1.08 1.78
CA PRO A 46 0.41 -1.32 2.24
C PRO A 46 0.32 -2.40 3.32
N LEU A 47 1.30 -3.30 3.40
CA LEU A 47 1.32 -4.37 4.40
C LEU A 47 2.08 -3.97 5.67
N LEU A 48 3.34 -3.50 5.50
CA LEU A 48 4.26 -3.29 6.64
C LEU A 48 4.07 -1.95 7.34
N ASP A 49 3.51 -0.96 6.64
CA ASP A 49 3.46 0.42 7.15
C ASP A 49 2.05 0.95 7.37
N ASN A 50 1.06 0.36 6.71
CA ASN A 50 -0.32 0.87 6.66
C ASN A 50 -1.33 -0.24 6.96
N PRO A 51 -1.52 -0.61 8.25
CA PRO A 51 -2.44 -1.68 8.65
C PRO A 51 -3.85 -1.46 8.11
N GLY A 52 -4.47 -2.52 7.62
CA GLY A 52 -5.79 -2.52 7.01
C GLY A 52 -5.79 -2.26 5.49
N MET A 53 -4.73 -1.68 4.94
CA MET A 53 -4.71 -1.29 3.53
C MET A 53 -4.64 -2.48 2.58
N LEU A 54 -3.82 -3.48 2.88
CA LEU A 54 -3.73 -4.68 2.05
C LEU A 54 -4.99 -5.53 2.16
N SER A 55 -5.52 -5.73 3.37
CA SER A 55 -6.75 -6.51 3.56
C SER A 55 -7.94 -5.86 2.87
N GLU A 56 -8.08 -4.54 2.92
CA GLU A 56 -9.11 -3.80 2.18
C GLU A 56 -9.03 -4.09 0.68
N MET A 57 -7.86 -3.92 0.05
CA MET A 57 -7.66 -4.20 -1.37
C MET A 57 -7.91 -5.67 -1.73
N VAL A 58 -7.48 -6.61 -0.89
CA VAL A 58 -7.69 -8.06 -1.13
C VAL A 58 -9.17 -8.42 -1.04
N HIS A 59 -9.89 -7.93 -0.03
CA HIS A 59 -11.33 -8.19 0.12
C HIS A 59 -12.14 -7.54 -1.01
N GLU A 60 -11.82 -6.30 -1.40
CA GLU A 60 -12.49 -5.60 -2.48
C GLU A 60 -12.33 -6.31 -3.83
N THR A 61 -11.15 -6.86 -4.11
CA THR A 61 -10.82 -7.43 -5.41
C THR A 61 -10.98 -8.93 -5.52
N GLY A 62 -11.13 -9.62 -4.38
CA GLY A 62 -11.16 -11.08 -4.32
C GLY A 62 -9.80 -11.73 -4.65
N ALA A 63 -8.70 -10.98 -4.53
CA ALA A 63 -7.36 -11.50 -4.73
C ALA A 63 -7.05 -12.64 -3.76
N LYS A 64 -6.20 -13.57 -4.20
CA LYS A 64 -5.83 -14.77 -3.44
C LYS A 64 -4.35 -14.80 -3.15
N SER A 65 -3.97 -15.44 -2.05
CA SER A 65 -2.57 -15.70 -1.73
C SER A 65 -1.88 -16.43 -2.88
N THR A 66 -0.67 -16.00 -3.19
CA THR A 66 0.22 -16.65 -4.16
C THR A 66 1.14 -17.70 -3.52
N ASP A 67 1.08 -17.87 -2.21
CA ASP A 67 1.65 -19.02 -1.53
C ASP A 67 0.72 -20.22 -1.68
N TYR A 68 1.11 -21.15 -2.55
CA TYR A 68 0.32 -22.35 -2.84
C TYR A 68 0.50 -23.46 -1.79
N VAL A 69 1.53 -23.39 -0.97
CA VAL A 69 1.85 -24.41 0.04
C VAL A 69 1.16 -24.08 1.36
N HIS A 70 1.24 -22.81 1.75
CA HIS A 70 0.67 -22.29 2.99
C HIS A 70 -0.09 -21.00 2.71
N PRO A 71 -1.25 -21.05 2.00
CA PRO A 71 -2.02 -19.85 1.69
C PRO A 71 -2.46 -19.17 2.99
N GLU A 72 -1.99 -17.96 3.19
CA GLU A 72 -2.27 -17.20 4.40
C GLU A 72 -3.48 -16.30 4.20
N ASN A 73 -4.34 -16.23 5.22
CA ASN A 73 -5.41 -15.24 5.27
C ASN A 73 -4.81 -13.84 5.45
N VAL A 74 -5.31 -12.87 4.68
CA VAL A 74 -4.74 -11.51 4.67
C VAL A 74 -4.86 -10.81 6.03
N ASP A 75 -5.95 -11.04 6.75
CA ASP A 75 -6.18 -10.42 8.06
C ASP A 75 -5.22 -10.99 9.12
N GLU A 76 -4.94 -12.30 9.04
CA GLU A 76 -3.91 -12.93 9.89
C GLU A 76 -2.52 -12.42 9.56
N LEU A 77 -2.19 -12.26 8.28
CA LEU A 77 -0.91 -11.69 7.82
C LEU A 77 -0.72 -10.27 8.35
N GLU A 78 -1.72 -9.41 8.19
CA GLU A 78 -1.66 -8.03 8.68
C GLU A 78 -1.56 -7.96 10.22
N SER A 79 -2.23 -8.84 10.93
CA SER A 79 -2.16 -8.87 12.40
C SER A 79 -0.72 -9.04 12.92
N LYS A 80 0.12 -9.78 12.19
CA LYS A 80 1.53 -9.99 12.52
C LYS A 80 2.40 -8.74 12.35
N THR A 81 2.01 -7.84 11.46
CA THR A 81 2.79 -6.62 11.13
C THR A 81 2.32 -5.38 11.89
N GLN A 82 1.15 -5.43 12.50
CA GLN A 82 0.46 -4.29 13.10
C GLN A 82 1.29 -3.54 14.16
N ALA A 83 1.93 -4.27 15.07
CA ALA A 83 2.75 -3.68 16.11
C ALA A 83 4.00 -2.99 15.54
N ALA A 84 4.65 -3.60 14.54
CA ALA A 84 5.80 -3.02 13.86
C ALA A 84 5.41 -1.76 13.07
N ALA A 85 4.27 -1.80 12.39
CA ALA A 85 3.74 -0.65 11.64
C ALA A 85 3.44 0.54 12.57
N ALA A 86 2.83 0.29 13.73
CA ALA A 86 2.56 1.33 14.72
C ALA A 86 3.86 1.96 15.27
N ALA A 87 4.84 1.13 15.63
CA ALA A 87 6.15 1.59 16.12
C ALA A 87 6.90 2.40 15.04
N TRP A 88 6.82 1.98 13.77
CA TRP A 88 7.43 2.73 12.67
C TRP A 88 6.69 4.05 12.38
N ALA A 89 5.37 4.07 12.47
CA ALA A 89 4.59 5.28 12.33
C ALA A 89 5.05 6.37 13.32
N GLU A 90 5.22 5.99 14.59
CA GLU A 90 5.70 6.90 15.63
C GLU A 90 7.12 7.40 15.36
N LYS A 91 8.04 6.50 15.02
CA LYS A 91 9.46 6.85 14.75
C LYS A 91 9.64 7.66 13.48
N SER A 92 8.90 7.35 12.42
CA SER A 92 9.05 8.01 11.11
C SER A 92 8.42 9.40 11.05
N ALA A 93 7.40 9.68 11.85
CA ALA A 93 6.69 10.95 11.81
C ALA A 93 7.60 12.18 12.02
N PRO A 94 8.42 12.27 13.08
CA PRO A 94 9.31 13.42 13.27
C PRO A 94 10.40 13.50 12.19
N ILE A 95 10.89 12.36 11.68
CA ILE A 95 11.89 12.33 10.60
C ILE A 95 11.30 12.89 9.32
N TRP A 96 10.08 12.48 8.99
CA TRP A 96 9.35 12.98 7.81
C TRP A 96 9.09 14.48 7.92
N SER A 97 8.51 14.95 9.02
CA SER A 97 8.19 16.37 9.24
C SER A 97 9.43 17.28 9.22
N ALA A 98 10.59 16.77 9.66
CA ALA A 98 11.85 17.51 9.59
C ALA A 98 12.47 17.55 8.19
N SER A 99 12.05 16.67 7.28
CA SER A 99 12.57 16.60 5.92
C SER A 99 12.07 17.78 5.04
N PRO A 100 12.81 18.16 3.98
CA PRO A 100 12.33 19.18 3.05
C PRO A 100 10.99 18.84 2.39
N LYS A 101 10.81 17.56 2.01
CA LYS A 101 9.55 17.08 1.41
C LYS A 101 8.40 17.01 2.43
N GLY A 102 8.67 16.64 3.68
CA GLY A 102 7.68 16.67 4.75
C GLY A 102 7.16 18.07 5.02
N ARG A 103 8.06 19.05 5.10
CA ARG A 103 7.66 20.47 5.25
C ARG A 103 6.86 20.98 4.05
N LEU A 104 7.20 20.55 2.83
CA LEU A 104 6.40 20.86 1.64
C LEU A 104 5.02 20.21 1.72
N SER A 105 4.95 18.94 2.11
CA SER A 105 3.70 18.20 2.31
C SER A 105 2.78 18.93 3.30
N ASP A 106 3.29 19.29 4.48
CA ASP A 106 2.52 19.98 5.52
C ASP A 106 1.99 21.34 5.04
N ARG A 107 2.81 22.09 4.29
CA ARG A 107 2.40 23.37 3.71
C ARG A 107 1.28 23.19 2.69
N LEU A 108 1.48 22.28 1.71
CA LEU A 108 0.49 22.02 0.67
C LEU A 108 -0.81 21.47 1.24
N ALA A 109 -0.75 20.61 2.24
CA ALA A 109 -1.94 20.10 2.92
C ALA A 109 -2.76 21.21 3.58
N LYS A 110 -2.08 22.20 4.19
CA LYS A 110 -2.76 23.39 4.77
C LYS A 110 -3.37 24.30 3.72
N GLU A 111 -2.70 24.47 2.58
CA GLU A 111 -3.16 25.36 1.50
C GLU A 111 -4.30 24.73 0.69
N THR A 112 -4.28 23.42 0.45
CA THR A 112 -5.21 22.74 -0.45
C THR A 112 -6.27 21.90 0.25
N GLY A 113 -6.07 21.56 1.52
CA GLY A 113 -6.89 20.57 2.25
C GLY A 113 -6.61 19.10 1.85
N ASP A 114 -5.67 18.86 0.93
CA ASP A 114 -5.29 17.53 0.46
C ASP A 114 -3.94 17.10 1.08
N PRO A 115 -3.92 16.10 1.96
CA PRO A 115 -2.68 15.61 2.58
C PRO A 115 -1.68 15.01 1.59
N ASN A 116 -2.14 14.68 0.38
CA ASN A 116 -1.34 14.07 -0.67
C ASN A 116 -0.99 15.04 -1.82
N ALA A 117 -1.28 16.32 -1.68
CA ALA A 117 -1.01 17.33 -2.71
C ALA A 117 0.48 17.37 -3.13
N TRP A 118 1.40 17.02 -2.24
CA TRP A 118 2.84 16.95 -2.49
C TRP A 118 3.26 15.92 -3.54
N VAL A 119 2.43 14.90 -3.82
CA VAL A 119 2.74 13.85 -4.80
C VAL A 119 2.95 14.39 -6.22
N LYS A 120 2.43 15.57 -6.49
CA LYS A 120 2.56 16.26 -7.78
C LYS A 120 3.92 16.98 -7.97
N TYR A 121 4.75 16.99 -6.93
CA TYR A 121 6.05 17.68 -6.88
C TYR A 121 7.19 16.73 -6.51
#